data_3fe6d4520f82ba8fab8843caa5706e77
#
_entry.id   3fe6d4520f82ba8fab8843caa5706e77
#
_cell.length_a   1.000
_cell.length_b   1.000
_cell.length_c   1.000
_cell.angle_alpha   90.00
_cell.angle_beta   90.00
_cell.angle_gamma   90.00
#
_symmetry.space_group_name_H-M   'P 1'
#
loop_
_entity.id
_entity.type
_entity.pdbx_description
1 polymer ?
#
loop_
_entity_poly.entity_id
_entity_poly.type
_entity_poly.pdbx_seq_one_letter_code
_entity_poly.pdbx_strand_id
1 'polypeptide(L)'
;MDLRKLLGRMASMAVAMALPLIGQAQTFPTKPVRLVVPQAGGTGNDVLARALAEKLSQAWKQPVVVENKPGANGTLAISYVLGQPADGYTLFFAGVSNLSFNPYLYPKLPYQPAKDLTGVAMLANSPFVFVASPSLHVQTLQDFVRLAKARPGEISFASGGIGNSTHLAMELVAERTGITMQHVPFNGTGGSTSLMNGQTPVMMNVVAGVQPFIAGKKLVPLAVTGDRRLAALPSVPTFKELGYDVQVPGWYAIVARAGTPPAVVQQINADINHIQDDPQFKEKLGFQFLDAIKGPPSEVERYMKRDADAWGPVI
;
A
#
# COMPACT_ATOMS: atom_id res chain seq x y z
N MET A 1 -75.44 0.62 -28.76
CA MET A 1 -73.96 0.58 -28.70
C MET A 1 -73.63 0.25 -27.26
N ASP A 2 -73.15 -0.93 -27.02
CA ASP A 2 -73.20 -1.60 -25.71
C ASP A 2 -72.09 -1.11 -24.79
N LEU A 3 -72.45 -0.33 -23.75
CA LEU A 3 -71.60 0.35 -22.81
C LEU A 3 -70.60 -0.61 -22.10
N ARG A 4 -71.01 -1.88 -21.97
CA ARG A 4 -70.20 -2.95 -21.33
C ARG A 4 -69.00 -3.36 -22.20
N LYS A 5 -69.09 -3.24 -23.50
CA LYS A 5 -67.98 -3.54 -24.44
C LYS A 5 -66.92 -2.42 -24.49
N LEU A 6 -67.33 -1.18 -24.16
CA LEU A 6 -66.43 -0.03 -24.07
C LEU A 6 -65.58 -0.03 -22.82
N LEU A 7 -66.19 -0.40 -21.67
CA LEU A 7 -65.52 -0.51 -20.39
C LEU A 7 -64.49 -1.67 -20.34
N GLY A 8 -64.81 -2.79 -21.01
CA GLY A 8 -63.89 -3.95 -21.10
C GLY A 8 -62.64 -3.64 -21.96
N ARG A 9 -62.73 -2.79 -22.97
CA ARG A 9 -61.60 -2.40 -23.80
C ARG A 9 -60.69 -1.34 -23.15
N MET A 10 -61.24 -0.48 -22.28
CA MET A 10 -60.44 0.48 -21.52
C MET A 10 -59.69 -0.19 -20.36
N ALA A 11 -60.25 -1.23 -19.74
CA ALA A 11 -59.57 -2.00 -18.70
C ALA A 11 -58.41 -2.85 -19.23
N SER A 12 -58.49 -3.39 -20.48
CA SER A 12 -57.40 -4.13 -21.12
C SER A 12 -56.24 -3.24 -21.59
N MET A 13 -56.49 -1.95 -21.83
CA MET A 13 -55.45 -1.02 -22.27
C MET A 13 -54.67 -0.41 -21.11
N ALA A 14 -55.18 -0.42 -19.89
CA ALA A 14 -54.53 0.09 -18.69
C ALA A 14 -53.48 -0.92 -18.08
N VAL A 15 -53.63 -2.23 -18.35
CA VAL A 15 -52.74 -3.26 -17.87
C VAL A 15 -51.45 -3.38 -18.68
N ALA A 16 -51.43 -2.86 -19.89
CA ALA A 16 -50.23 -2.93 -20.78
C ALA A 16 -49.16 -1.86 -20.51
N MET A 17 -49.35 -0.92 -19.57
CA MET A 17 -48.43 0.20 -19.32
C MET A 17 -47.63 0.10 -17.99
N ALA A 18 -47.78 -0.98 -17.28
CA ALA A 18 -46.94 -1.29 -16.09
C ALA A 18 -45.78 -2.23 -16.44
N LEU A 19 -45.04 -1.96 -17.50
CA LEU A 19 -43.68 -2.51 -17.61
C LEU A 19 -42.85 -1.90 -16.50
N PRO A 20 -42.29 -2.68 -15.56
CA PRO A 20 -41.30 -2.14 -14.65
C PRO A 20 -40.17 -1.58 -15.55
N LEU A 21 -39.89 -0.31 -15.43
CA LEU A 21 -38.60 0.25 -15.80
C LEU A 21 -37.59 -0.53 -14.99
N ILE A 22 -37.11 -1.65 -15.55
CA ILE A 22 -35.87 -2.28 -15.10
C ILE A 22 -34.83 -1.19 -15.37
N GLY A 23 -34.62 -0.36 -14.36
CA GLY A 23 -33.53 0.58 -14.37
C GLY A 23 -32.30 -0.24 -14.69
N GLN A 24 -31.73 -0.05 -15.87
CA GLN A 24 -30.39 -0.57 -16.17
C GLN A 24 -29.53 -0.01 -15.05
N ALA A 25 -29.16 -0.85 -14.12
CA ALA A 25 -28.17 -0.50 -13.12
C ALA A 25 -26.98 0.02 -13.91
N GLN A 26 -26.72 1.33 -13.86
CA GLN A 26 -25.60 1.93 -14.58
C GLN A 26 -24.37 1.14 -14.15
N THR A 27 -23.76 0.43 -15.09
CA THR A 27 -22.58 -0.38 -14.83
C THR A 27 -21.46 0.57 -14.40
N PHE A 28 -21.03 0.46 -13.14
CA PHE A 28 -19.86 1.19 -12.63
C PHE A 28 -18.61 0.73 -13.39
N PRO A 29 -17.67 1.65 -13.77
CA PRO A 29 -17.81 3.10 -13.73
C PRO A 29 -18.35 3.66 -15.06
N THR A 30 -19.07 4.81 -15.01
CA THR A 30 -19.57 5.55 -16.18
C THR A 30 -18.81 6.84 -16.45
N LYS A 31 -17.86 7.20 -15.57
CA LYS A 31 -17.02 8.40 -15.64
C LYS A 31 -15.62 8.06 -15.14
N PRO A 32 -14.60 8.93 -15.33
CA PRO A 32 -13.26 8.69 -14.85
C PRO A 32 -13.19 8.43 -13.33
N VAL A 33 -12.34 7.47 -12.94
CA VAL A 33 -12.05 7.14 -11.55
C VAL A 33 -10.68 7.71 -11.15
N ARG A 34 -10.57 8.23 -9.93
CA ARG A 34 -9.30 8.74 -9.37
C ARG A 34 -8.69 7.70 -8.44
N LEU A 35 -7.40 7.45 -8.60
CA LEU A 35 -6.61 6.66 -7.67
C LEU A 35 -5.61 7.58 -6.97
N VAL A 36 -5.92 7.94 -5.73
CA VAL A 36 -5.09 8.85 -4.92
C VAL A 36 -3.95 8.08 -4.28
N VAL A 37 -2.72 8.54 -4.50
CA VAL A 37 -1.48 7.92 -4.00
C VAL A 37 -0.81 8.86 -3.02
N PRO A 38 -0.50 8.44 -1.77
CA PRO A 38 0.06 9.31 -0.73
C PRO A 38 1.57 9.54 -0.85
N GLN A 39 2.21 9.06 -1.91
CA GLN A 39 3.63 9.24 -2.17
C GLN A 39 3.87 10.09 -3.43
N ALA A 40 5.10 10.61 -3.54
CA ALA A 40 5.52 11.35 -4.72
C ALA A 40 5.56 10.46 -5.98
N GLY A 41 5.38 11.07 -7.13
CA GLY A 41 5.53 10.40 -8.42
C GLY A 41 6.93 9.79 -8.59
N GLY A 42 6.99 8.65 -9.28
CA GLY A 42 8.23 7.91 -9.53
C GLY A 42 8.68 6.99 -8.39
N THR A 43 7.97 6.94 -7.27
CA THR A 43 8.22 5.94 -6.21
C THR A 43 7.66 4.57 -6.61
N GLY A 44 8.11 3.48 -5.96
CA GLY A 44 7.57 2.14 -6.21
C GLY A 44 6.04 2.06 -6.08
N ASN A 45 5.48 2.77 -5.10
CA ASN A 45 4.03 2.85 -4.91
C ASN A 45 3.32 3.53 -6.08
N ASP A 46 3.88 4.62 -6.62
CA ASP A 46 3.35 5.31 -7.79
C ASP A 46 3.41 4.42 -9.04
N VAL A 47 4.52 3.71 -9.24
CA VAL A 47 4.69 2.77 -10.36
C VAL A 47 3.66 1.64 -10.29
N LEU A 48 3.43 1.05 -9.11
CA LEU A 48 2.41 0.02 -8.92
C LEU A 48 1.00 0.57 -9.13
N ALA A 49 0.70 1.74 -8.59
CA ALA A 49 -0.60 2.39 -8.74
C ALA A 49 -0.91 2.69 -10.22
N ARG A 50 0.08 3.16 -11.00
CA ARG A 50 -0.08 3.41 -12.46
C ARG A 50 -0.27 2.11 -13.23
N ALA A 51 0.45 1.04 -12.87
CA ALA A 51 0.26 -0.28 -13.48
C ALA A 51 -1.15 -0.82 -13.24
N LEU A 52 -1.69 -0.66 -12.02
CA LEU A 52 -3.06 -1.02 -11.70
C LEU A 52 -4.07 -0.13 -12.45
N ALA A 53 -3.86 1.19 -12.45
CA ALA A 53 -4.73 2.16 -13.13
C ALA A 53 -4.82 1.89 -14.63
N GLU A 54 -3.71 1.54 -15.28
CA GLU A 54 -3.68 1.16 -16.69
C GLU A 54 -4.58 -0.06 -16.97
N LYS A 55 -4.46 -1.13 -16.17
CA LYS A 55 -5.26 -2.35 -16.33
C LYS A 55 -6.73 -2.12 -16.02
N LEU A 56 -7.05 -1.36 -14.97
CA LEU A 56 -8.42 -0.96 -14.65
C LEU A 56 -9.03 -0.10 -15.76
N SER A 57 -8.26 0.84 -16.35
CA SER A 57 -8.74 1.66 -17.47
C SER A 57 -9.09 0.80 -18.69
N GLN A 58 -8.30 -0.23 -18.98
CA GLN A 58 -8.56 -1.17 -20.06
C GLN A 58 -9.84 -1.99 -19.81
N ALA A 59 -10.00 -2.50 -18.57
CA ALA A 59 -11.14 -3.31 -18.17
C ALA A 59 -12.44 -2.50 -18.16
N TRP A 60 -12.41 -1.30 -17.63
CA TRP A 60 -13.60 -0.45 -17.46
C TRP A 60 -13.94 0.41 -18.66
N LYS A 61 -13.04 0.54 -19.63
CA LYS A 61 -13.17 1.49 -20.76
C LYS A 61 -13.44 2.92 -20.29
N GLN A 62 -12.96 3.23 -19.09
CA GLN A 62 -13.03 4.54 -18.46
C GLN A 62 -11.63 4.89 -17.91
N PRO A 63 -11.20 6.15 -18.01
CA PRO A 63 -9.91 6.54 -17.45
C PRO A 63 -9.81 6.29 -15.94
N VAL A 64 -8.72 5.68 -15.48
CA VAL A 64 -8.32 5.66 -14.08
C VAL A 64 -7.09 6.54 -13.93
N VAL A 65 -7.27 7.67 -13.24
CA VAL A 65 -6.25 8.73 -13.14
C VAL A 65 -5.55 8.66 -11.80
N VAL A 66 -4.22 8.50 -11.81
CA VAL A 66 -3.39 8.51 -10.61
C VAL A 66 -3.11 9.95 -10.18
N GLU A 67 -3.48 10.31 -8.95
CA GLU A 67 -3.21 11.60 -8.33
C GLU A 67 -2.27 11.45 -7.13
N ASN A 68 -1.06 11.97 -7.23
CA ASN A 68 -0.10 11.95 -6.12
C ASN A 68 -0.37 13.11 -5.16
N LYS A 69 -0.58 12.80 -3.88
CA LYS A 69 -0.79 13.76 -2.78
C LYS A 69 0.12 13.42 -1.59
N PRO A 70 1.43 13.68 -1.70
CA PRO A 70 2.36 13.38 -0.64
C PRO A 70 2.21 14.33 0.54
N GLY A 71 2.61 13.85 1.73
CA GLY A 71 2.71 14.66 2.94
C GLY A 71 2.05 14.05 4.16
N ALA A 72 2.59 14.38 5.33
CA ALA A 72 2.13 13.95 6.65
C ALA A 72 1.82 12.44 6.75
N ASN A 73 2.74 11.60 6.27
CA ASN A 73 2.59 10.14 6.20
C ASN A 73 1.26 9.68 5.59
N GLY A 74 0.80 10.36 4.51
CA GLY A 74 -0.43 10.06 3.79
C GLY A 74 -1.71 10.69 4.35
N THR A 75 -1.64 11.40 5.48
CA THR A 75 -2.81 12.06 6.09
C THR A 75 -3.46 13.07 5.14
N LEU A 76 -2.66 13.84 4.37
CA LEU A 76 -3.20 14.79 3.39
C LEU A 76 -4.01 14.10 2.29
N ALA A 77 -3.51 12.97 1.79
CA ALA A 77 -4.20 12.19 0.77
C ALA A 77 -5.50 11.59 1.27
N ILE A 78 -5.51 11.03 2.49
CA ILE A 78 -6.74 10.50 3.11
C ILE A 78 -7.75 11.60 3.36
N SER A 79 -7.35 12.75 3.91
CA SER A 79 -8.25 13.89 4.13
C SER A 79 -8.91 14.35 2.82
N TYR A 80 -8.15 14.35 1.72
CA TYR A 80 -8.71 14.63 0.39
C TYR A 80 -9.76 13.59 -0.01
N VAL A 81 -9.48 12.29 0.15
CA VAL A 81 -10.41 11.20 -0.19
C VAL A 81 -11.69 11.29 0.63
N LEU A 82 -11.58 11.59 1.93
CA LEU A 82 -12.73 11.75 2.83
C LEU A 82 -13.61 12.96 2.49
N GLY A 83 -13.07 13.95 1.79
CA GLY A 83 -13.82 15.08 1.26
C GLY A 83 -14.59 14.77 -0.04
N GLN A 84 -14.39 13.60 -0.67
CA GLN A 84 -15.05 13.20 -1.91
C GLN A 84 -16.34 12.41 -1.63
N PRO A 85 -17.27 12.30 -2.60
CA PRO A 85 -18.44 11.42 -2.47
C PRO A 85 -18.05 9.96 -2.21
N ALA A 86 -18.86 9.25 -1.42
CA ALA A 86 -18.70 7.80 -1.19
C ALA A 86 -19.38 7.00 -2.32
N ASP A 87 -18.94 7.18 -3.57
CA ASP A 87 -19.52 6.61 -4.77
C ASP A 87 -18.59 5.64 -5.53
N GLY A 88 -17.38 5.41 -5.00
CA GLY A 88 -16.37 4.54 -5.61
C GLY A 88 -15.51 5.22 -6.69
N TYR A 89 -15.78 6.47 -7.06
CA TYR A 89 -14.99 7.18 -8.08
C TYR A 89 -13.73 7.87 -7.55
N THR A 90 -13.51 7.80 -6.24
CA THR A 90 -12.23 8.19 -5.63
C THR A 90 -11.76 7.06 -4.73
N LEU A 91 -10.67 6.42 -5.14
CA LEU A 91 -10.01 5.32 -4.45
C LEU A 91 -8.70 5.82 -3.84
N PHE A 92 -8.28 5.19 -2.78
CA PHE A 92 -7.01 5.48 -2.11
C PHE A 92 -6.08 4.26 -2.15
N PHE A 93 -4.85 4.48 -2.60
CA PHE A 93 -3.76 3.51 -2.53
C PHE A 93 -3.17 3.55 -1.12
N ALA A 94 -3.56 2.60 -0.31
CA ALA A 94 -3.19 2.52 1.09
C ALA A 94 -2.02 1.57 1.33
N GLY A 95 -1.33 1.77 2.44
CA GLY A 95 -0.35 0.84 3.00
C GLY A 95 -0.50 0.74 4.51
N VAL A 96 0.29 -0.14 5.13
CA VAL A 96 0.28 -0.38 6.57
C VAL A 96 0.42 0.88 7.41
N SER A 97 1.28 1.82 7.01
CA SER A 97 1.48 3.08 7.73
C SER A 97 0.19 3.88 7.87
N ASN A 98 -0.59 3.97 6.79
CA ASN A 98 -1.79 4.78 6.75
C ASN A 98 -2.95 4.17 7.55
N LEU A 99 -3.07 2.83 7.51
CA LEU A 99 -4.22 2.14 8.05
C LEU A 99 -3.99 1.56 9.45
N SER A 100 -2.73 1.17 9.78
CA SER A 100 -2.45 0.48 11.04
C SER A 100 -1.55 1.27 12.00
N PHE A 101 -0.58 2.09 11.51
CA PHE A 101 0.38 2.77 12.37
C PHE A 101 -0.03 4.19 12.76
N ASN A 102 -0.55 4.98 11.81
CA ASN A 102 -0.91 6.38 12.05
C ASN A 102 -1.85 6.59 13.25
N PRO A 103 -2.85 5.72 13.54
CA PRO A 103 -3.71 5.86 14.72
C PRO A 103 -2.96 5.88 16.05
N TYR A 104 -1.80 5.24 16.14
CA TYR A 104 -0.96 5.20 17.35
C TYR A 104 0.09 6.29 17.37
N LEU A 105 0.54 6.75 16.20
CA LEU A 105 1.59 7.76 16.06
C LEU A 105 1.08 9.19 16.25
N TYR A 106 -0.15 9.47 15.85
CA TYR A 106 -0.68 10.83 15.80
C TYR A 106 -1.86 11.02 16.75
N PRO A 107 -1.69 11.68 17.92
CA PRO A 107 -2.79 11.89 18.88
C PRO A 107 -3.99 12.64 18.31
N LYS A 108 -3.78 13.46 17.27
CA LYS A 108 -4.81 14.25 16.58
C LYS A 108 -4.91 13.83 15.12
N LEU A 109 -5.04 12.53 14.85
CA LEU A 109 -5.25 12.03 13.50
C LEU A 109 -6.64 12.46 13.00
N PRO A 110 -6.77 13.10 11.81
CA PRO A 110 -8.05 13.60 11.31
C PRO A 110 -8.93 12.53 10.69
N TYR A 111 -8.60 11.25 10.86
CA TYR A 111 -9.39 10.12 10.38
C TYR A 111 -9.25 8.90 11.29
N GLN A 112 -10.23 8.03 11.22
CA GLN A 112 -10.25 6.72 11.89
C GLN A 112 -10.35 5.64 10.79
N PRO A 113 -9.26 4.90 10.46
CA PRO A 113 -9.28 3.97 9.32
C PRO A 113 -10.46 3.00 9.33
N ALA A 114 -10.74 2.37 10.47
CA ALA A 114 -11.82 1.40 10.61
C ALA A 114 -13.24 1.98 10.47
N LYS A 115 -13.41 3.31 10.61
CA LYS A 115 -14.72 3.97 10.55
C LYS A 115 -14.92 4.74 9.25
N ASP A 116 -13.86 5.41 8.78
CA ASP A 116 -13.96 6.39 7.71
C ASP A 116 -13.62 5.81 6.34
N LEU A 117 -13.00 4.61 6.32
CA LEU A 117 -12.59 3.92 5.11
C LEU A 117 -13.23 2.53 5.03
N THR A 118 -13.45 2.06 3.81
CA THR A 118 -13.89 0.70 3.48
C THR A 118 -12.81 0.01 2.69
N GLY A 119 -12.43 -1.20 3.09
CA GLY A 119 -11.55 -2.06 2.31
C GLY A 119 -12.16 -2.41 0.96
N VAL A 120 -11.36 -2.35 -0.10
CA VAL A 120 -11.79 -2.73 -1.46
C VAL A 120 -11.03 -3.97 -1.92
N ALA A 121 -9.70 -3.93 -1.93
CA ALA A 121 -8.87 -5.08 -2.32
C ALA A 121 -7.48 -4.98 -1.69
N MET A 122 -6.93 -6.11 -1.30
CA MET A 122 -5.49 -6.22 -1.11
C MET A 122 -4.80 -6.22 -2.47
N LEU A 123 -3.57 -5.72 -2.53
CA LEU A 123 -2.77 -5.73 -3.76
C LEU A 123 -1.58 -6.66 -3.65
N ALA A 124 -0.68 -6.40 -2.73
CA ALA A 124 0.56 -7.15 -2.64
C ALA A 124 1.21 -7.03 -1.26
N ASN A 125 2.01 -8.05 -0.89
CA ASN A 125 3.05 -7.92 0.12
C ASN A 125 4.27 -7.23 -0.49
N SER A 126 4.90 -6.38 0.32
CA SER A 126 6.09 -5.65 -0.04
C SER A 126 7.18 -5.94 1.01
N PRO A 127 8.08 -6.88 0.74
CA PRO A 127 9.13 -7.21 1.69
C PRO A 127 10.13 -6.07 1.82
N PHE A 128 10.72 -5.96 3.01
CA PHE A 128 11.78 -5.00 3.29
C PHE A 128 13.14 -5.68 3.32
N VAL A 129 14.16 -4.89 2.98
CA VAL A 129 15.57 -5.24 3.13
C VAL A 129 16.31 -4.14 3.87
N PHE A 130 17.11 -4.53 4.85
CA PHE A 130 18.04 -3.65 5.53
C PHE A 130 19.32 -3.56 4.71
N VAL A 131 19.67 -2.36 4.30
CA VAL A 131 20.81 -2.10 3.42
C VAL A 131 21.77 -1.10 4.03
N ALA A 132 23.04 -1.27 3.72
CA ALA A 132 24.11 -0.36 4.10
C ALA A 132 24.84 0.21 2.86
N SER A 133 25.33 1.43 3.00
CA SER A 133 26.32 2.00 2.07
C SER A 133 27.65 1.22 2.20
N PRO A 134 28.37 0.96 1.11
CA PRO A 134 29.72 0.39 1.15
C PRO A 134 30.71 1.19 1.99
N SER A 135 30.46 2.48 2.20
CA SER A 135 31.29 3.37 3.03
C SER A 135 31.42 2.93 4.51
N LEU A 136 30.49 2.10 5.00
CA LEU A 136 30.58 1.53 6.35
C LEU A 136 31.53 0.34 6.45
N HIS A 137 31.98 -0.23 5.34
CA HIS A 137 32.85 -1.42 5.30
C HIS A 137 32.30 -2.63 6.06
N VAL A 138 30.97 -2.80 6.10
CA VAL A 138 30.29 -3.96 6.69
C VAL A 138 29.77 -4.88 5.57
N GLN A 139 29.75 -6.19 5.84
CA GLN A 139 29.26 -7.20 4.90
C GLN A 139 28.09 -7.99 5.46
N THR A 140 27.92 -8.02 6.78
CA THR A 140 26.87 -8.78 7.49
C THR A 140 26.15 -7.88 8.49
N LEU A 141 24.95 -8.32 8.92
CA LEU A 141 24.22 -7.64 10.00
C LEU A 141 25.04 -7.64 11.29
N GLN A 142 25.78 -8.72 11.57
CA GLN A 142 26.62 -8.83 12.76
C GLN A 142 27.76 -7.81 12.74
N ASP A 143 28.40 -7.57 11.57
CA ASP A 143 29.42 -6.54 11.43
C ASP A 143 28.85 -5.16 11.70
N PHE A 144 27.66 -4.89 11.15
CA PHE A 144 26.96 -3.63 11.38
C PHE A 144 26.60 -3.42 12.84
N VAL A 145 26.03 -4.42 13.51
CA VAL A 145 25.65 -4.34 14.93
C VAL A 145 26.88 -4.10 15.80
N ARG A 146 28.00 -4.78 15.51
CA ARG A 146 29.28 -4.57 16.22
C ARG A 146 29.79 -3.14 16.04
N LEU A 147 29.76 -2.62 14.80
CA LEU A 147 30.17 -1.25 14.49
C LEU A 147 29.28 -0.23 15.21
N ALA A 148 27.96 -0.42 15.16
CA ALA A 148 27.00 0.50 15.78
C ALA A 148 27.11 0.51 17.33
N LYS A 149 27.39 -0.65 17.95
CA LYS A 149 27.68 -0.73 19.40
C LYS A 149 28.96 -0.05 19.81
N ALA A 150 29.98 -0.05 18.93
CA ALA A 150 31.25 0.65 19.18
C ALA A 150 31.12 2.17 18.97
N ARG A 151 30.08 2.63 18.28
CA ARG A 151 29.84 4.05 17.92
C ARG A 151 28.38 4.45 18.18
N PRO A 152 27.93 4.41 19.45
CA PRO A 152 26.52 4.65 19.80
C PRO A 152 26.09 6.06 19.41
N GLY A 153 25.02 6.16 18.64
CA GLY A 153 24.44 7.44 18.17
C GLY A 153 25.22 8.16 17.07
N GLU A 154 26.34 7.62 16.57
CA GLU A 154 27.10 8.25 15.49
C GLU A 154 26.61 7.85 14.09
N ILE A 155 25.97 6.70 13.96
CA ILE A 155 25.46 6.23 12.67
C ILE A 155 24.04 6.75 12.48
N SER A 156 23.81 7.43 11.35
CA SER A 156 22.49 7.88 10.95
C SER A 156 21.81 6.89 10.02
N PHE A 157 20.49 6.83 10.08
CA PHE A 157 19.68 6.05 9.13
C PHE A 157 18.64 6.91 8.42
N ALA A 158 18.42 6.62 7.14
CA ALA A 158 17.37 7.26 6.34
C ALA A 158 16.03 6.54 6.49
N SER A 159 14.94 7.28 6.34
CA SER A 159 13.60 6.74 6.19
C SER A 159 12.76 7.54 5.20
N GLY A 160 11.59 7.00 4.85
CA GLY A 160 10.57 7.70 4.06
C GLY A 160 9.75 8.72 4.83
N GLY A 161 10.23 9.17 6.01
CA GLY A 161 9.58 10.16 6.87
C GLY A 161 9.23 9.61 8.25
N ILE A 162 8.94 10.53 9.16
CA ILE A 162 8.57 10.20 10.55
C ILE A 162 7.29 9.35 10.55
N GLY A 163 7.30 8.24 11.29
CA GLY A 163 6.16 7.32 11.39
C GLY A 163 5.92 6.43 10.17
N ASN A 164 6.74 6.58 9.11
CA ASN A 164 6.68 5.66 7.99
C ASN A 164 7.16 4.26 8.39
N SER A 165 6.69 3.20 7.70
CA SER A 165 7.10 1.82 7.98
C SER A 165 8.62 1.62 7.93
N THR A 166 9.34 2.35 7.09
CA THR A 166 10.82 2.30 7.03
C THR A 166 11.49 2.94 8.25
N HIS A 167 10.88 3.96 8.87
CA HIS A 167 11.32 4.52 10.13
C HIS A 167 11.13 3.51 11.27
N LEU A 168 9.89 3.05 11.46
CA LEU A 168 9.56 2.11 12.54
C LEU A 168 10.34 0.80 12.43
N ALA A 169 10.61 0.34 11.18
CA ALA A 169 11.45 -0.81 10.95
C ALA A 169 12.88 -0.64 11.49
N MET A 170 13.47 0.54 11.30
CA MET A 170 14.80 0.84 11.79
C MET A 170 14.85 1.00 13.32
N GLU A 171 13.81 1.59 13.91
CA GLU A 171 13.67 1.66 15.38
C GLU A 171 13.54 0.26 15.98
N LEU A 172 12.76 -0.63 15.35
CA LEU A 172 12.66 -2.02 15.78
C LEU A 172 14.02 -2.75 15.65
N VAL A 173 14.79 -2.52 14.58
CA VAL A 173 16.15 -3.05 14.46
C VAL A 173 17.02 -2.54 15.60
N ALA A 174 16.97 -1.24 15.90
CA ALA A 174 17.75 -0.63 16.98
C ALA A 174 17.42 -1.27 18.33
N GLU A 175 16.13 -1.42 18.65
CA GLU A 175 15.64 -2.06 19.87
C GLU A 175 16.11 -3.53 19.98
N ARG A 176 15.85 -4.35 18.95
CA ARG A 176 16.15 -5.79 18.95
C ARG A 176 17.63 -6.11 18.94
N THR A 177 18.47 -5.22 18.43
CA THR A 177 19.92 -5.40 18.39
C THR A 177 20.66 -4.68 19.51
N GLY A 178 19.98 -3.80 20.25
CA GLY A 178 20.56 -3.00 21.34
C GLY A 178 21.58 -1.97 20.84
N ILE A 179 21.26 -1.29 19.71
CA ILE A 179 22.09 -0.22 19.13
C ILE A 179 21.36 1.11 19.19
N THR A 180 22.12 2.22 19.10
CA THR A 180 21.56 3.57 19.03
C THR A 180 22.01 4.22 17.72
N MET A 181 21.05 4.79 17.00
CA MET A 181 21.26 5.47 15.71
C MET A 181 20.54 6.81 15.67
N GLN A 182 20.88 7.67 14.71
CA GLN A 182 20.21 8.95 14.48
C GLN A 182 19.24 8.85 13.29
N HIS A 183 17.98 9.19 13.49
CA HIS A 183 17.00 9.19 12.42
C HIS A 183 17.10 10.46 11.55
N VAL A 184 17.15 10.29 10.23
CA VAL A 184 17.08 11.36 9.24
C VAL A 184 15.91 11.11 8.29
N PRO A 185 14.78 11.81 8.46
CA PRO A 185 13.60 11.63 7.62
C PRO A 185 13.77 12.30 6.24
N PHE A 186 13.30 11.63 5.20
CA PHE A 186 13.27 12.14 3.83
C PHE A 186 11.87 12.08 3.24
N ASN A 187 11.63 12.93 2.24
CA ASN A 187 10.45 12.85 1.38
C ASN A 187 10.83 12.24 0.02
N GLY A 188 9.99 11.35 -0.51
CA GLY A 188 10.22 10.73 -1.82
C GLY A 188 11.50 9.89 -1.87
N THR A 189 12.32 10.08 -2.91
CA THR A 189 13.53 9.28 -3.19
C THR A 189 14.80 9.79 -2.51
N GLY A 190 14.73 10.92 -1.79
CA GLY A 190 15.89 11.55 -1.16
C GLY A 190 16.69 10.65 -0.22
N GLY A 191 15.99 9.77 0.53
CA GLY A 191 16.62 8.79 1.43
C GLY A 191 17.53 7.81 0.68
N SER A 192 17.08 7.27 -0.46
CA SER A 192 17.90 6.36 -1.27
C SER A 192 19.14 7.07 -1.86
N THR A 193 18.99 8.33 -2.25
CA THR A 193 20.14 9.14 -2.73
C THR A 193 21.15 9.39 -1.61
N SER A 194 20.67 9.76 -0.42
CA SER A 194 21.52 9.99 0.76
C SER A 194 22.26 8.70 1.20
N LEU A 195 21.58 7.55 1.12
CA LEU A 195 22.17 6.23 1.37
C LEU A 195 23.31 5.92 0.38
N MET A 196 23.08 6.12 -0.92
CA MET A 196 24.08 5.85 -1.95
C MET A 196 25.31 6.75 -1.81
N ASN A 197 25.13 7.99 -1.38
CA ASN A 197 26.22 8.94 -1.15
C ASN A 197 26.89 8.74 0.23
N GLY A 198 26.40 7.83 1.05
CA GLY A 198 26.95 7.55 2.38
C GLY A 198 26.66 8.61 3.44
N GLN A 199 25.82 9.61 3.16
CA GLN A 199 25.43 10.64 4.14
C GLN A 199 24.55 10.07 5.25
N THR A 200 23.59 9.20 4.90
CA THR A 200 22.82 8.37 5.84
C THR A 200 23.09 6.91 5.47
N PRO A 201 24.13 6.30 6.07
CA PRO A 201 24.77 5.11 5.51
C PRO A 201 23.96 3.81 5.67
N VAL A 202 22.82 3.83 6.32
CA VAL A 202 21.91 2.67 6.42
C VAL A 202 20.44 3.06 6.25
N MET A 203 19.64 2.11 5.80
CA MET A 203 18.19 2.29 5.61
C MET A 203 17.49 0.93 5.58
N MET A 204 16.30 0.86 6.14
CA MET A 204 15.33 -0.17 5.78
C MET A 204 14.54 0.33 4.57
N ASN A 205 14.47 -0.45 3.49
CA ASN A 205 13.71 -0.05 2.31
C ASN A 205 12.94 -1.24 1.72
N VAL A 206 11.91 -0.95 0.93
CA VAL A 206 11.28 -1.98 0.10
C VAL A 206 12.29 -2.50 -0.92
N VAL A 207 12.27 -3.79 -1.20
CA VAL A 207 13.27 -4.43 -2.09
C VAL A 207 13.30 -3.75 -3.46
N ALA A 208 12.14 -3.43 -4.01
CA ALA A 208 12.02 -2.72 -5.30
C ALA A 208 12.83 -1.42 -5.38
N GLY A 209 12.87 -0.66 -4.27
CA GLY A 209 13.55 0.63 -4.23
C GLY A 209 15.09 0.55 -4.23
N VAL A 210 15.68 -0.60 -3.89
CA VAL A 210 17.12 -0.74 -3.69
C VAL A 210 17.76 -1.89 -4.46
N GLN A 211 16.98 -2.83 -4.99
CA GLN A 211 17.48 -4.01 -5.69
C GLN A 211 18.44 -3.68 -6.85
N PRO A 212 18.17 -2.69 -7.72
CA PRO A 212 19.12 -2.33 -8.78
C PRO A 212 20.48 -1.87 -8.25
N PHE A 213 20.50 -1.23 -7.09
CA PHE A 213 21.71 -0.78 -6.44
C PHE A 213 22.46 -1.92 -5.74
N ILE A 214 21.72 -2.90 -5.20
CA ILE A 214 22.29 -4.15 -4.67
C ILE A 214 22.92 -4.96 -5.80
N ALA A 215 22.20 -5.17 -6.91
CA ALA A 215 22.73 -5.87 -8.09
C ALA A 215 23.95 -5.19 -8.67
N GLY A 216 23.97 -3.85 -8.69
CA GLY A 216 25.11 -3.03 -9.09
C GLY A 216 26.23 -2.89 -8.04
N LYS A 217 26.15 -3.62 -6.91
CA LYS A 217 27.11 -3.57 -5.78
C LYS A 217 27.32 -2.15 -5.20
N LYS A 218 26.34 -1.28 -5.38
CA LYS A 218 26.33 0.08 -4.80
C LYS A 218 25.76 0.11 -3.40
N LEU A 219 25.06 -0.95 -2.97
CA LEU A 219 24.55 -1.15 -1.63
C LEU A 219 24.80 -2.59 -1.18
N VAL A 220 25.01 -2.77 0.13
CA VAL A 220 25.24 -4.04 0.78
C VAL A 220 23.95 -4.45 1.48
N PRO A 221 23.24 -5.53 1.06
CA PRO A 221 22.08 -6.03 1.77
C PRO A 221 22.53 -6.83 3.00
N LEU A 222 21.97 -6.50 4.17
CA LEU A 222 22.37 -7.09 5.45
C LEU A 222 21.38 -8.14 5.96
N ALA A 223 20.09 -7.89 5.84
CA ALA A 223 19.03 -8.81 6.21
C ALA A 223 17.69 -8.45 5.52
N VAL A 224 16.80 -9.41 5.38
CA VAL A 224 15.42 -9.21 4.88
C VAL A 224 14.40 -9.49 5.98
N THR A 225 13.24 -8.85 5.91
CA THR A 225 12.09 -9.16 6.78
C THR A 225 11.33 -10.39 6.28
N GLY A 226 10.54 -10.99 7.15
CA GLY A 226 9.72 -12.17 6.85
C GLY A 226 10.35 -13.48 7.32
N ASP A 227 9.60 -14.58 7.12
CA ASP A 227 9.96 -15.91 7.63
C ASP A 227 10.90 -16.68 6.71
N ARG A 228 11.11 -16.24 5.49
CA ARG A 228 11.96 -16.90 4.47
C ARG A 228 12.73 -15.86 3.66
N ARG A 229 13.88 -16.28 3.13
CA ARG A 229 14.66 -15.46 2.21
C ARG A 229 13.85 -15.14 0.95
N LEU A 230 14.14 -14.00 0.37
CA LEU A 230 13.48 -13.56 -0.86
C LEU A 230 14.13 -14.22 -2.08
N ALA A 231 13.31 -14.66 -3.04
CA ALA A 231 13.81 -15.21 -4.31
C ALA A 231 14.72 -14.20 -5.05
N ALA A 232 14.45 -12.91 -4.90
CA ALA A 232 15.27 -11.85 -5.47
C ALA A 232 16.64 -11.66 -4.80
N LEU A 233 16.79 -12.11 -3.55
CA LEU A 233 17.98 -11.94 -2.71
C LEU A 233 18.29 -13.24 -1.96
N PRO A 234 18.53 -14.37 -2.66
CA PRO A 234 18.61 -15.70 -2.04
C PRO A 234 19.81 -15.87 -1.09
N SER A 235 20.84 -15.06 -1.25
CA SER A 235 22.03 -15.05 -0.37
C SER A 235 21.84 -14.21 0.89
N VAL A 236 20.82 -13.35 0.96
CA VAL A 236 20.58 -12.45 2.08
C VAL A 236 19.74 -13.18 3.14
N PRO A 237 20.22 -13.34 4.39
CA PRO A 237 19.46 -14.01 5.42
C PRO A 237 18.27 -13.18 5.90
N THR A 238 17.28 -13.83 6.50
CA THR A 238 16.23 -13.13 7.24
C THR A 238 16.75 -12.67 8.61
N PHE A 239 16.13 -11.64 9.19
CA PHE A 239 16.40 -11.27 10.59
C PHE A 239 16.17 -12.47 11.53
N LYS A 240 15.15 -13.29 11.26
CA LYS A 240 14.81 -14.48 12.03
C LYS A 240 15.93 -15.54 12.00
N GLU A 241 16.52 -15.80 10.81
CA GLU A 241 17.69 -16.70 10.67
C GLU A 241 18.90 -16.19 11.48
N LEU A 242 19.00 -14.87 11.66
CA LEU A 242 20.06 -14.21 12.43
C LEU A 242 19.75 -14.10 13.93
N GLY A 243 18.60 -14.63 14.38
CA GLY A 243 18.19 -14.63 15.79
C GLY A 243 17.51 -13.33 16.26
N TYR A 244 17.10 -12.44 15.35
CA TYR A 244 16.41 -11.20 15.68
C TYR A 244 14.95 -11.27 15.28
N ASP A 245 14.04 -10.94 16.20
CA ASP A 245 12.60 -10.83 15.92
C ASP A 245 12.28 -9.42 15.35
N VAL A 246 12.61 -9.23 14.09
CA VAL A 246 12.30 -8.01 13.33
C VAL A 246 11.30 -8.36 12.23
N GLN A 247 10.02 -8.32 12.60
CA GLN A 247 8.91 -8.55 11.71
C GLN A 247 8.25 -7.22 11.38
N VAL A 248 8.42 -6.75 10.16
CA VAL A 248 7.83 -5.50 9.68
C VAL A 248 6.84 -5.79 8.58
N PRO A 249 5.56 -5.51 8.78
CA PRO A 249 4.58 -5.71 7.73
C PRO A 249 4.78 -4.68 6.62
N GLY A 250 4.79 -5.17 5.39
CA GLY A 250 4.75 -4.35 4.20
C GLY A 250 3.66 -4.86 3.29
N TRP A 251 2.63 -4.07 3.05
CA TRP A 251 1.56 -4.42 2.14
C TRP A 251 0.89 -3.18 1.57
N TYR A 252 0.22 -3.38 0.44
CA TYR A 252 -0.58 -2.37 -0.24
C TYR A 252 -1.99 -2.87 -0.44
N ALA A 253 -2.94 -1.93 -0.36
CA ALA A 253 -4.35 -2.18 -0.55
C ALA A 253 -5.02 -0.99 -1.26
N ILE A 254 -6.18 -1.25 -1.84
CA ILE A 254 -7.10 -0.22 -2.28
C ILE A 254 -8.22 -0.10 -1.27
N VAL A 255 -8.51 1.13 -0.87
CA VAL A 255 -9.65 1.47 -0.01
C VAL A 255 -10.46 2.59 -0.63
N ALA A 256 -11.70 2.70 -0.20
CA ALA A 256 -12.62 3.78 -0.56
C ALA A 256 -13.14 4.48 0.69
N ARG A 257 -13.81 5.61 0.54
CA ARG A 257 -14.54 6.26 1.64
C ARG A 257 -15.64 5.32 2.17
N ALA A 258 -15.80 5.26 3.49
CA ALA A 258 -16.89 4.54 4.12
C ALA A 258 -18.26 5.03 3.60
N GLY A 259 -19.19 4.09 3.40
CA GLY A 259 -20.48 4.36 2.77
C GLY A 259 -20.49 4.18 1.24
N THR A 260 -19.35 3.81 0.62
CA THR A 260 -19.33 3.38 -0.78
C THR A 260 -20.24 2.17 -0.96
N PRO A 261 -21.15 2.15 -1.97
CA PRO A 261 -22.11 1.06 -2.14
C PRO A 261 -21.44 -0.31 -2.21
N PRO A 262 -21.92 -1.32 -1.46
CA PRO A 262 -21.30 -2.65 -1.44
C PRO A 262 -21.14 -3.29 -2.82
N ALA A 263 -22.09 -3.09 -3.73
CA ALA A 263 -22.02 -3.63 -5.09
C ALA A 263 -20.82 -3.02 -5.87
N VAL A 264 -20.53 -1.74 -5.68
CA VAL A 264 -19.38 -1.06 -6.29
C VAL A 264 -18.07 -1.61 -5.70
N VAL A 265 -18.00 -1.76 -4.38
CA VAL A 265 -16.84 -2.34 -3.69
C VAL A 265 -16.55 -3.75 -4.21
N GLN A 266 -17.58 -4.61 -4.29
CA GLN A 266 -17.45 -5.98 -4.78
C GLN A 266 -16.99 -6.04 -6.24
N GLN A 267 -17.53 -5.17 -7.10
CA GLN A 267 -17.11 -5.11 -8.50
C GLN A 267 -15.64 -4.71 -8.62
N ILE A 268 -15.21 -3.63 -7.94
CA ILE A 268 -13.81 -3.19 -7.98
C ILE A 268 -12.89 -4.29 -7.43
N ASN A 269 -13.29 -4.97 -6.35
CA ASN A 269 -12.55 -6.10 -5.79
C ASN A 269 -12.37 -7.23 -6.81
N ALA A 270 -13.45 -7.65 -7.46
CA ALA A 270 -13.41 -8.72 -8.46
C ALA A 270 -12.48 -8.35 -9.63
N ASP A 271 -12.57 -7.11 -10.12
CA ASP A 271 -11.73 -6.63 -11.23
C ASP A 271 -10.25 -6.58 -10.83
N ILE A 272 -9.92 -6.11 -9.62
CA ILE A 272 -8.54 -6.10 -9.12
C ILE A 272 -8.01 -7.52 -8.94
N ASN A 273 -8.79 -8.44 -8.35
CA ASN A 273 -8.39 -9.83 -8.21
C ASN A 273 -8.15 -10.51 -9.58
N HIS A 274 -8.95 -10.16 -10.60
CA HIS A 274 -8.75 -10.63 -11.96
C HIS A 274 -7.47 -10.06 -12.59
N ILE A 275 -7.21 -8.76 -12.42
CA ILE A 275 -5.98 -8.09 -12.90
C ILE A 275 -4.73 -8.72 -12.28
N GLN A 276 -4.78 -9.15 -11.04
CA GLN A 276 -3.66 -9.85 -10.39
C GLN A 276 -3.32 -11.21 -11.06
N ASP A 277 -4.22 -11.77 -11.88
CA ASP A 277 -3.93 -12.96 -12.71
C ASP A 277 -3.34 -12.62 -14.06
N ASP A 278 -3.45 -11.38 -14.51
CA ASP A 278 -2.91 -10.93 -15.80
C ASP A 278 -1.38 -11.13 -15.83
N PRO A 279 -0.83 -11.82 -16.87
CA PRO A 279 0.60 -12.10 -16.92
C PRO A 279 1.48 -10.84 -16.92
N GLN A 280 1.05 -9.77 -17.59
CA GLN A 280 1.82 -8.52 -17.63
C GLN A 280 1.80 -7.80 -16.27
N PHE A 281 0.67 -7.89 -15.55
CA PHE A 281 0.59 -7.32 -14.20
C PHE A 281 1.44 -8.14 -13.21
N LYS A 282 1.43 -9.49 -13.32
CA LYS A 282 2.32 -10.35 -12.53
C LYS A 282 3.80 -10.06 -12.80
N GLU A 283 4.15 -9.82 -14.06
CA GLU A 283 5.52 -9.41 -14.41
C GLU A 283 5.89 -8.08 -13.75
N LYS A 284 4.99 -7.07 -13.77
CA LYS A 284 5.20 -5.79 -13.10
C LYS A 284 5.33 -5.93 -11.58
N LEU A 285 4.53 -6.81 -10.94
CA LEU A 285 4.72 -7.16 -9.52
C LEU A 285 6.08 -7.81 -9.29
N GLY A 286 6.46 -8.79 -10.13
CA GLY A 286 7.75 -9.48 -10.06
C GLY A 286 8.94 -8.54 -10.17
N PHE A 287 8.92 -7.55 -11.07
CA PHE A 287 9.95 -6.52 -11.16
C PHE A 287 10.09 -5.68 -9.88
N GLN A 288 9.01 -5.55 -9.12
CA GLN A 288 9.01 -4.85 -7.84
C GLN A 288 9.17 -5.79 -6.64
N PHE A 289 9.41 -7.08 -6.89
CA PHE A 289 9.53 -8.11 -5.84
C PHE A 289 8.33 -8.15 -4.90
N LEU A 290 7.15 -7.92 -5.44
CA LEU A 290 5.88 -7.93 -4.74
C LEU A 290 5.19 -9.28 -4.94
N ASP A 291 4.67 -9.84 -3.85
CA ASP A 291 3.81 -11.03 -3.88
C ASP A 291 2.35 -10.59 -3.86
N ALA A 292 1.58 -10.95 -4.90
CA ALA A 292 0.15 -10.62 -4.97
C ALA A 292 -0.63 -11.18 -3.77
N ILE A 293 -1.58 -10.39 -3.26
CA ILE A 293 -2.53 -10.83 -2.24
C ILE A 293 -3.93 -10.70 -2.82
N LYS A 294 -4.62 -11.82 -2.96
CA LYS A 294 -6.01 -11.88 -3.40
C LYS A 294 -6.94 -12.16 -2.25
N GLY A 295 -8.19 -11.81 -2.42
CA GLY A 295 -9.23 -12.12 -1.44
C GLY A 295 -10.40 -11.16 -1.50
N PRO A 296 -11.40 -11.38 -0.64
CA PRO A 296 -12.54 -10.47 -0.50
C PRO A 296 -12.13 -9.13 0.11
N PRO A 297 -12.96 -8.10 0.02
CA PRO A 297 -12.69 -6.78 0.62
C PRO A 297 -12.31 -6.82 2.09
N SER A 298 -12.88 -7.76 2.86
CA SER A 298 -12.60 -7.97 4.29
C SER A 298 -11.15 -8.35 4.62
N GLU A 299 -10.36 -8.80 3.62
CA GLU A 299 -8.93 -9.04 3.82
C GLU A 299 -8.19 -7.75 4.22
N VAL A 300 -8.58 -6.60 3.69
CA VAL A 300 -7.98 -5.31 4.05
C VAL A 300 -8.17 -5.04 5.54
N GLU A 301 -9.37 -5.25 6.04
CA GLU A 301 -9.70 -5.06 7.46
C GLU A 301 -8.96 -6.07 8.35
N ARG A 302 -8.83 -7.32 7.90
CA ARG A 302 -8.08 -8.36 8.61
C ARG A 302 -6.60 -7.99 8.75
N TYR A 303 -5.96 -7.52 7.67
CA TYR A 303 -4.57 -7.07 7.68
C TYR A 303 -4.39 -5.83 8.56
N MET A 304 -5.27 -4.85 8.40
CA MET A 304 -5.27 -3.63 9.19
C MET A 304 -5.35 -3.92 10.70
N LYS A 305 -6.30 -4.78 11.11
CA LYS A 305 -6.48 -5.14 12.52
C LYS A 305 -5.29 -5.93 13.05
N ARG A 306 -4.82 -6.95 12.33
CA ARG A 306 -3.65 -7.76 12.73
C ARG A 306 -2.45 -6.88 13.05
N ASP A 307 -2.16 -5.93 12.16
CA ASP A 307 -0.96 -5.11 12.30
C ASP A 307 -1.16 -3.96 13.30
N ALA A 308 -2.38 -3.47 13.47
CA ALA A 308 -2.71 -2.54 14.56
C ALA A 308 -2.53 -3.20 15.93
N ASP A 309 -3.03 -4.42 16.11
CA ASP A 309 -2.89 -5.18 17.36
C ASP A 309 -1.40 -5.52 17.67
N ALA A 310 -0.61 -5.84 16.64
CA ALA A 310 0.80 -6.20 16.82
C ALA A 310 1.70 -4.98 17.07
N TRP A 311 1.45 -3.86 16.40
CA TRP A 311 2.32 -2.69 16.41
C TRP A 311 1.88 -1.58 17.34
N GLY A 312 0.60 -1.52 17.72
CA GLY A 312 0.08 -0.53 18.67
C GLY A 312 0.88 -0.48 19.97
N PRO A 313 1.21 -1.63 20.61
CA PRO A 313 2.05 -1.65 21.81
C PRO A 313 3.54 -1.29 21.58
N VAL A 314 4.03 -1.35 20.33
CA VAL A 314 5.43 -1.07 19.98
C VAL A 314 5.64 0.42 19.65
N ILE A 315 4.59 1.10 19.18
CA ILE A 315 4.59 2.52 18.81
C ILE A 315 4.31 3.40 20.04
#